data_d73554d301e179cf18d48d73c7ea3b9e
#
_entry.id   d73554d301e179cf18d48d73c7ea3b9e
#
_cell.length_a   1.000
_cell.length_b   1.000
_cell.length_c   1.000
_cell.angle_alpha   90.00
_cell.angle_beta   90.00
_cell.angle_gamma   90.00
#
_symmetry.space_group_name_H-M   'P 1'
#
loop_
_entity.id
_entity.type
_entity.pdbx_description
1 polymer ?
#
loop_
_entity_poly.entity_id
_entity_poly.type
_entity_poly.pdbx_seq_one_letter_code
_entity_poly.pdbx_strand_id
1 'polypeptide(L)'
;MSLYYREQKHICGKDYATAGYMEVDLYPVTPKQHKASRRAKKKEACTLAQQTYNDNRSKRYHVQLVNANFGKGDFSWTGTYDDDHLPAPGDTKRADMDWTNYIKRVYRWCDKNGVERPKWVAATEYTTVMADGTICGRHHHHAIIQHTEGLTRDVLEELWSDKNGNSIGLTRGEYLTVDHGSVEGLVKYINKNKRCARSWRQSRGLEKPKTPPPNDTKWSRKKLDEASTLYIDDVAYWERKYPGYTLNRVETRVSNAGWRHTTVIMRRAECWHGTPGRKVTPRMNR
;
A
#
# COMPACT_ATOMS: atom_id res chain seq x y z
N MET A 1 31.52 -18.49 -3.01
CA MET A 1 30.79 -18.28 -1.72
C MET A 1 29.48 -19.05 -1.76
N SER A 2 29.21 -19.87 -0.77
CA SER A 2 27.90 -20.52 -0.63
C SER A 2 26.86 -19.46 -0.23
N LEU A 3 25.72 -19.41 -0.93
CA LEU A 3 24.61 -18.51 -0.62
C LEU A 3 23.44 -19.33 -0.10
N TYR A 4 22.69 -18.75 0.82
CA TYR A 4 21.35 -19.21 1.19
C TYR A 4 20.31 -18.53 0.31
N TYR A 5 19.15 -19.15 0.13
CA TYR A 5 18.04 -18.61 -0.65
C TYR A 5 16.86 -18.42 0.29
N ARG A 6 16.61 -17.16 0.63
CA ARG A 6 15.63 -16.75 1.64
C ARG A 6 14.23 -16.65 1.05
N GLU A 7 13.28 -17.23 1.75
CA GLU A 7 11.86 -16.93 1.61
C GLU A 7 11.44 -15.98 2.73
N GLN A 8 10.96 -14.79 2.39
CA GLN A 8 10.39 -13.85 3.33
C GLN A 8 8.95 -13.57 2.96
N LYS A 9 8.03 -13.84 3.88
CA LYS A 9 6.59 -13.58 3.69
C LYS A 9 6.18 -12.27 4.34
N HIS A 10 5.22 -11.59 3.72
CA HIS A 10 4.50 -10.44 4.25
C HIS A 10 3.00 -10.73 4.09
N ILE A 11 2.31 -10.98 5.20
CA ILE A 11 0.89 -11.37 5.22
C ILE A 11 0.09 -10.17 5.68
N CYS A 12 -0.88 -9.73 4.88
CA CYS A 12 -1.69 -8.55 5.09
C CYS A 12 -3.16 -8.95 5.21
N GLY A 13 -3.82 -8.48 6.29
CA GLY A 13 -5.21 -8.81 6.58
C GLY A 13 -5.39 -10.15 7.30
N LYS A 14 -6.42 -10.20 8.15
CA LYS A 14 -6.71 -11.37 8.99
C LYS A 14 -7.95 -12.13 8.53
N ASP A 15 -8.85 -11.48 7.83
CA ASP A 15 -10.19 -11.94 7.53
C ASP A 15 -10.67 -11.49 6.15
N TYR A 16 -11.92 -11.82 5.83
CA TYR A 16 -12.57 -11.54 4.56
C TYR A 16 -12.84 -10.05 4.29
N ALA A 17 -12.83 -9.20 5.32
CA ALA A 17 -13.05 -7.77 5.18
C ALA A 17 -11.85 -7.05 4.58
N THR A 18 -10.65 -7.66 4.67
CA THR A 18 -9.43 -7.17 4.05
C THR A 18 -9.11 -7.97 2.78
N ALA A 19 -8.29 -7.42 1.88
CA ALA A 19 -8.03 -8.02 0.57
C ALA A 19 -7.30 -9.38 0.60
N GLY A 20 -6.94 -9.89 1.78
CA GLY A 20 -6.27 -11.18 1.93
C GLY A 20 -4.95 -11.28 1.17
N TYR A 21 -4.16 -10.20 1.20
CA TYR A 21 -2.95 -10.02 0.40
C TYR A 21 -1.72 -10.68 1.05
N MET A 22 -0.90 -11.34 0.24
CA MET A 22 0.39 -11.86 0.67
C MET A 22 1.46 -11.57 -0.39
N GLU A 23 2.62 -11.10 0.06
CA GLU A 23 3.82 -11.04 -0.75
C GLU A 23 4.85 -12.03 -0.22
N VAL A 24 5.52 -12.73 -1.12
CA VAL A 24 6.62 -13.64 -0.81
C VAL A 24 7.86 -13.21 -1.59
N ASP A 25 8.89 -12.82 -0.88
CA ASP A 25 10.19 -12.50 -1.46
C ASP A 25 11.10 -13.71 -1.43
N LEU A 26 11.69 -14.01 -2.58
CA LEU A 26 12.65 -15.08 -2.79
C LEU A 26 13.94 -14.47 -3.31
N TYR A 27 15.02 -14.54 -2.53
CA TYR A 27 16.28 -13.90 -2.88
C TYR A 27 17.49 -14.55 -2.20
N PRO A 28 18.70 -14.44 -2.81
CA PRO A 28 19.92 -14.93 -2.18
C PRO A 28 20.37 -14.03 -1.03
N VAL A 29 20.92 -14.66 0.01
CA VAL A 29 21.56 -14.00 1.16
C VAL A 29 22.91 -14.61 1.44
N THR A 30 23.87 -13.77 1.84
CA THR A 30 25.19 -14.23 2.25
C THR A 30 25.14 -14.90 3.62
N PRO A 31 26.13 -15.75 3.97
CA PRO A 31 26.22 -16.32 5.32
C PRO A 31 26.23 -15.29 6.44
N LYS A 32 26.82 -14.10 6.20
CA LYS A 32 26.81 -12.98 7.14
C LYS A 32 25.40 -12.41 7.32
N GLN A 33 24.64 -12.24 6.25
CA GLN A 33 23.24 -11.77 6.32
C GLN A 33 22.30 -12.82 6.93
N HIS A 34 22.58 -14.11 6.70
CA HIS A 34 21.85 -15.22 7.31
C HIS A 34 21.98 -15.18 8.85
N LYS A 35 23.19 -14.92 9.37
CA LYS A 35 23.48 -14.84 10.81
C LYS A 35 23.07 -13.51 11.45
N ALA A 36 22.86 -12.44 10.67
CA ALA A 36 22.57 -11.12 11.19
C ALA A 36 21.14 -11.03 11.73
N SER A 37 20.99 -10.88 13.05
CA SER A 37 19.69 -10.73 13.73
C SER A 37 19.27 -9.26 13.92
N ARG A 38 20.18 -8.28 13.80
CA ARG A 38 19.91 -6.86 14.08
C ARG A 38 20.49 -5.94 13.00
N ARG A 39 19.74 -4.87 12.69
CA ARG A 39 20.23 -3.78 11.86
C ARG A 39 21.34 -3.01 12.56
N ALA A 40 22.46 -2.80 11.88
CA ALA A 40 23.46 -1.84 12.32
C ALA A 40 22.86 -0.42 12.33
N LYS A 41 23.23 0.40 13.32
CA LYS A 41 22.88 1.83 13.33
C LYS A 41 23.51 2.50 12.13
N LYS A 42 22.74 3.35 11.45
CA LYS A 42 23.20 4.13 10.30
C LYS A 42 24.24 5.13 10.79
N LYS A 43 25.44 5.10 10.22
CA LYS A 43 26.55 6.00 10.55
C LYS A 43 26.80 7.08 9.51
N GLU A 44 26.33 6.91 8.27
CA GLU A 44 26.62 7.78 7.13
C GLU A 44 25.35 8.22 6.39
N ALA A 45 25.46 9.30 5.61
CA ALA A 45 24.38 9.76 4.73
C ALA A 45 24.03 8.68 3.69
N CYS A 46 22.75 8.59 3.30
CA CYS A 46 22.33 7.65 2.26
C CYS A 46 22.86 8.07 0.90
N THR A 47 23.44 7.11 0.17
CA THR A 47 23.69 7.29 -1.26
C THR A 47 22.38 7.40 -2.05
N LEU A 48 22.41 7.93 -3.27
CA LEU A 48 21.25 8.02 -4.15
C LEU A 48 20.60 6.64 -4.38
N ALA A 49 21.41 5.61 -4.61
CA ALA A 49 20.94 4.24 -4.75
C ALA A 49 20.24 3.73 -3.49
N GLN A 50 20.76 4.04 -2.31
CA GLN A 50 20.14 3.69 -1.04
C GLN A 50 18.84 4.47 -0.81
N GLN A 51 18.76 5.73 -1.23
CA GLN A 51 17.53 6.52 -1.16
C GLN A 51 16.44 5.89 -2.04
N THR A 52 16.77 5.58 -3.30
CA THR A 52 15.84 4.91 -4.24
C THR A 52 15.34 3.57 -3.68
N TYR A 53 16.25 2.78 -3.10
CA TYR A 53 15.89 1.51 -2.44
C TYR A 53 14.93 1.74 -1.26
N ASN A 54 15.21 2.71 -0.39
CA ASN A 54 14.36 3.04 0.75
C ASN A 54 12.99 3.54 0.30
N ASP A 55 12.93 4.32 -0.77
CA ASP A 55 11.70 4.84 -1.35
C ASP A 55 10.82 3.73 -1.91
N ASN A 56 11.39 2.82 -2.68
CA ASN A 56 10.68 1.66 -3.22
C ASN A 56 10.17 0.75 -2.08
N ARG A 57 10.97 0.56 -1.04
CA ARG A 57 10.56 -0.18 0.15
C ARG A 57 9.44 0.51 0.90
N SER A 58 9.47 1.83 1.03
CA SER A 58 8.41 2.61 1.67
C SER A 58 7.10 2.51 0.88
N LYS A 59 7.14 2.66 -0.44
CA LYS A 59 5.97 2.49 -1.32
C LYS A 59 5.37 1.09 -1.19
N ARG A 60 6.21 0.08 -1.20
CA ARG A 60 5.77 -1.31 -1.05
C ARG A 60 5.14 -1.56 0.32
N TYR A 61 5.77 -1.06 1.40
CA TYR A 61 5.21 -1.14 2.74
C TYR A 61 3.84 -0.45 2.83
N HIS A 62 3.64 0.67 2.14
CA HIS A 62 2.35 1.34 2.07
C HIS A 62 1.27 0.45 1.43
N VAL A 63 1.59 -0.23 0.32
CA VAL A 63 0.68 -1.22 -0.31
C VAL A 63 0.33 -2.32 0.68
N GLN A 64 1.31 -2.89 1.37
CA GLN A 64 1.10 -3.93 2.37
C GLN A 64 0.23 -3.44 3.53
N LEU A 65 0.48 -2.22 4.03
CA LEU A 65 -0.27 -1.62 5.13
C LEU A 65 -1.74 -1.37 4.76
N VAL A 66 -1.98 -0.84 3.55
CA VAL A 66 -3.34 -0.59 3.06
C VAL A 66 -4.09 -1.92 2.91
N ASN A 67 -3.49 -2.92 2.27
CA ASN A 67 -4.11 -4.24 2.13
C ASN A 67 -4.31 -4.97 3.49
N ALA A 68 -3.60 -4.57 4.54
CA ALA A 68 -3.79 -5.13 5.88
C ALA A 68 -5.01 -4.53 6.63
N ASN A 69 -5.49 -3.35 6.20
CA ASN A 69 -6.48 -2.59 6.96
C ASN A 69 -7.74 -2.24 6.18
N PHE A 70 -7.66 -2.20 4.85
CA PHE A 70 -8.75 -1.69 4.01
C PHE A 70 -9.14 -2.71 2.94
N GLY A 71 -10.41 -2.67 2.55
CA GLY A 71 -10.97 -3.60 1.58
C GLY A 71 -12.23 -3.07 0.91
N LYS A 72 -13.01 -3.98 0.33
CA LYS A 72 -14.26 -3.65 -0.34
C LYS A 72 -15.25 -3.00 0.64
N GLY A 73 -15.82 -1.89 0.23
CA GLY A 73 -16.80 -1.14 1.02
C GLY A 73 -16.23 0.03 1.80
N ASP A 74 -14.91 0.11 2.00
CA ASP A 74 -14.25 1.31 2.50
C ASP A 74 -14.32 2.43 1.45
N PHE A 75 -13.93 3.66 1.81
CA PHE A 75 -14.01 4.80 0.93
C PHE A 75 -12.66 5.13 0.29
N SER A 76 -12.67 5.35 -1.03
CA SER A 76 -11.65 6.11 -1.75
C SER A 76 -12.13 7.55 -1.82
N TRP A 77 -11.39 8.47 -1.23
CA TRP A 77 -11.77 9.87 -1.11
C TRP A 77 -10.71 10.77 -1.74
N THR A 78 -11.16 11.77 -2.49
CA THR A 78 -10.30 12.80 -3.06
C THR A 78 -10.88 14.17 -2.74
N GLY A 79 -10.05 15.10 -2.24
CA GLY A 79 -10.41 16.48 -1.98
C GLY A 79 -9.47 17.45 -2.70
N THR A 80 -10.04 18.37 -3.44
CA THR A 80 -9.35 19.46 -4.13
C THR A 80 -9.71 20.78 -3.47
N TYR A 81 -9.08 21.85 -3.90
CA TYR A 81 -9.37 23.21 -3.46
C TYR A 81 -10.08 23.99 -4.55
N ASP A 82 -10.93 24.93 -4.20
CA ASP A 82 -11.31 26.03 -5.09
C ASP A 82 -10.19 27.08 -5.18
N ASP A 83 -10.36 28.13 -5.99
CA ASP A 83 -9.30 29.11 -6.23
C ASP A 83 -9.04 29.99 -5.00
N ASP A 84 -10.07 30.27 -4.20
CA ASP A 84 -9.98 31.12 -3.02
C ASP A 84 -9.26 30.42 -1.85
N HIS A 85 -9.31 29.10 -1.79
CA HIS A 85 -8.73 28.31 -0.72
C HIS A 85 -7.45 27.56 -1.12
N LEU A 86 -7.04 27.63 -2.40
CA LEU A 86 -5.88 26.90 -2.89
C LEU A 86 -4.59 27.37 -2.18
N PRO A 87 -3.84 26.47 -1.50
CA PRO A 87 -2.54 26.83 -0.98
C PRO A 87 -1.59 27.29 -2.07
N ALA A 88 -0.73 28.28 -1.75
CA ALA A 88 0.28 28.75 -2.67
C ALA A 88 1.18 27.62 -3.17
N PRO A 89 1.74 27.70 -4.39
CA PRO A 89 2.67 26.69 -4.89
C PRO A 89 3.82 26.46 -3.91
N GLY A 90 4.01 25.19 -3.51
CA GLY A 90 5.04 24.82 -2.54
C GLY A 90 4.66 24.99 -1.06
N ASP A 91 3.49 25.53 -0.74
CA ASP A 91 3.01 25.64 0.66
C ASP A 91 2.46 24.28 1.15
N THR A 92 3.40 23.37 1.42
CA THR A 92 3.09 22.04 1.95
C THR A 92 2.54 22.10 3.38
N LYS A 93 2.91 23.12 4.16
CA LYS A 93 2.44 23.26 5.55
C LYS A 93 0.96 23.57 5.61
N ARG A 94 0.47 24.46 4.76
CA ARG A 94 -0.94 24.82 4.68
C ARG A 94 -1.78 23.60 4.26
N ALA A 95 -1.41 22.91 3.18
CA ALA A 95 -2.12 21.72 2.73
C ALA A 95 -2.14 20.62 3.81
N ASP A 96 -1.03 20.39 4.52
CA ASP A 96 -0.96 19.43 5.62
C ASP A 96 -1.83 19.81 6.81
N MET A 97 -1.97 21.10 7.09
CA MET A 97 -2.85 21.61 8.14
C MET A 97 -4.32 21.44 7.75
N ASP A 98 -4.68 21.71 6.50
CA ASP A 98 -6.05 21.55 6.00
C ASP A 98 -6.51 20.10 6.08
N TRP A 99 -5.67 19.14 5.67
CA TRP A 99 -5.93 17.71 5.89
C TRP A 99 -6.12 17.38 7.37
N THR A 100 -5.24 17.91 8.24
CA THR A 100 -5.34 17.67 9.69
C THR A 100 -6.63 18.21 10.27
N ASN A 101 -7.06 19.39 9.83
CA ASN A 101 -8.31 20.01 10.26
C ASN A 101 -9.52 19.25 9.73
N TYR A 102 -9.48 18.76 8.49
CA TYR A 102 -10.49 17.88 7.92
C TYR A 102 -10.70 16.62 8.79
N ILE A 103 -9.65 15.89 9.08
CA ILE A 103 -9.75 14.68 9.93
C ILE A 103 -10.27 15.00 11.33
N LYS A 104 -9.89 16.14 11.90
CA LYS A 104 -10.47 16.59 13.18
C LYS A 104 -11.97 16.86 13.08
N ARG A 105 -12.48 17.37 11.95
CA ARG A 105 -13.92 17.55 11.71
C ARG A 105 -14.63 16.21 11.59
N VAL A 106 -14.06 15.28 10.81
CA VAL A 106 -14.59 13.90 10.71
C VAL A 106 -14.70 13.27 12.09
N TYR A 107 -13.66 13.32 12.90
CA TYR A 107 -13.69 12.73 14.24
C TYR A 107 -14.70 13.40 15.18
N ARG A 108 -14.80 14.74 15.14
CA ARG A 108 -15.82 15.46 15.93
C ARG A 108 -17.24 15.10 15.52
N TRP A 109 -17.45 14.93 14.20
CA TRP A 109 -18.74 14.49 13.69
C TRP A 109 -19.07 13.07 14.18
N CYS A 110 -18.11 12.15 14.10
CA CYS A 110 -18.28 10.79 14.61
C CYS A 110 -18.62 10.78 16.11
N ASP A 111 -17.87 11.52 16.93
CA ASP A 111 -18.10 11.61 18.37
C ASP A 111 -19.49 12.15 18.70
N LYS A 112 -19.94 13.19 17.98
CA LYS A 112 -21.25 13.81 18.16
C LYS A 112 -22.41 12.86 17.81
N ASN A 113 -22.22 11.99 16.83
CA ASN A 113 -23.25 11.08 16.33
C ASN A 113 -23.13 9.65 16.87
N GLY A 114 -22.21 9.38 17.79
CA GLY A 114 -22.01 8.05 18.35
C GLY A 114 -21.43 7.04 17.35
N VAL A 115 -20.75 7.51 16.31
CA VAL A 115 -20.14 6.71 15.25
C VAL A 115 -18.68 6.42 15.59
N GLU A 116 -18.21 5.20 15.31
CA GLU A 116 -16.80 4.86 15.49
C GLU A 116 -15.89 5.72 14.58
N ARG A 117 -14.80 6.24 15.14
CA ARG A 117 -13.83 7.01 14.36
C ARG A 117 -13.15 6.12 13.33
N PRO A 118 -13.21 6.47 12.03
CA PRO A 118 -12.63 5.65 10.98
C PRO A 118 -11.10 5.65 11.04
N LYS A 119 -10.49 4.53 10.67
CA LYS A 119 -9.08 4.49 10.30
C LYS A 119 -8.91 5.05 8.90
N TRP A 120 -7.72 5.59 8.61
CA TRP A 120 -7.44 6.17 7.30
C TRP A 120 -5.95 6.15 6.96
N VAL A 121 -5.65 6.20 5.66
CA VAL A 121 -4.35 6.57 5.08
C VAL A 121 -4.58 7.65 4.05
N ALA A 122 -3.65 8.60 3.95
CA ALA A 122 -3.78 9.71 3.01
C ALA A 122 -2.42 10.15 2.46
N ALA A 123 -2.43 10.59 1.22
CA ALA A 123 -1.32 11.30 0.59
C ALA A 123 -1.80 12.63 0.04
N THR A 124 -0.94 13.64 0.11
CA THR A 124 -1.20 14.95 -0.49
C THR A 124 -0.31 15.08 -1.71
N GLU A 125 -0.90 15.43 -2.82
CA GLU A 125 -0.18 15.85 -4.01
C GLU A 125 -0.01 17.36 -3.97
N TYR A 126 1.21 17.84 -4.19
CA TYR A 126 1.55 19.25 -4.02
C TYR A 126 1.75 19.93 -5.36
N THR A 127 1.28 21.18 -5.46
CA THR A 127 1.66 22.11 -6.51
C THR A 127 3.14 22.47 -6.37
N THR A 128 3.89 22.40 -7.45
CA THR A 128 5.30 22.78 -7.50
C THR A 128 5.56 23.81 -8.58
N VAL A 129 6.54 24.68 -8.33
CA VAL A 129 7.10 25.58 -9.34
C VAL A 129 8.36 24.90 -9.90
N MET A 130 8.41 24.73 -11.21
CA MET A 130 9.55 24.19 -11.92
C MET A 130 10.65 25.25 -12.05
N ALA A 131 11.88 24.84 -12.43
CA ALA A 131 13.03 25.75 -12.56
C ALA A 131 12.80 26.84 -13.63
N ASP A 132 11.95 26.60 -14.62
CA ASP A 132 11.52 27.56 -15.66
C ASP A 132 10.34 28.45 -15.23
N GLY A 133 9.90 28.38 -13.97
CA GLY A 133 8.75 29.11 -13.45
C GLY A 133 7.38 28.47 -13.76
N THR A 134 7.33 27.37 -14.49
CA THR A 134 6.07 26.67 -14.77
C THR A 134 5.47 26.08 -13.50
N ILE A 135 4.18 26.30 -13.26
CA ILE A 135 3.43 25.71 -12.16
C ILE A 135 2.90 24.34 -12.57
N CYS A 136 3.32 23.28 -11.86
CA CYS A 136 2.87 21.92 -12.10
C CYS A 136 1.88 21.46 -11.05
N GLY A 137 0.72 20.98 -11.52
CA GLY A 137 -0.34 20.41 -10.71
C GLY A 137 -1.10 21.43 -9.87
N ARG A 138 -1.98 20.92 -9.06
CA ARG A 138 -2.79 21.63 -8.06
C ARG A 138 -2.70 20.85 -6.76
N HIS A 139 -2.73 21.50 -5.61
CA HIS A 139 -2.81 20.78 -4.33
C HIS A 139 -4.10 19.98 -4.28
N HIS A 140 -3.99 18.70 -3.92
CA HIS A 140 -5.14 17.85 -3.62
C HIS A 140 -4.74 16.68 -2.72
N HIS A 141 -5.74 16.11 -2.09
CA HIS A 141 -5.57 15.01 -1.15
C HIS A 141 -6.24 13.76 -1.69
N HIS A 142 -5.55 12.62 -1.55
CA HIS A 142 -6.13 11.30 -1.77
C HIS A 142 -6.12 10.54 -0.45
N ALA A 143 -7.22 9.88 -0.13
CA ALA A 143 -7.30 9.08 1.08
C ALA A 143 -8.06 7.77 0.86
N ILE A 144 -7.73 6.79 1.68
CA ILE A 144 -8.56 5.62 1.91
C ILE A 144 -9.05 5.74 3.34
N ILE A 145 -10.37 5.72 3.53
CA ILE A 145 -11.03 5.92 4.82
C ILE A 145 -11.90 4.70 5.08
N GLN A 146 -11.75 4.11 6.25
CA GLN A 146 -12.52 2.96 6.67
C GLN A 146 -14.02 3.31 6.74
N HIS A 147 -14.84 2.45 6.18
CA HIS A 147 -16.28 2.52 6.41
C HIS A 147 -16.58 2.11 7.87
N THR A 148 -17.34 2.95 8.56
CA THR A 148 -17.90 2.66 9.87
C THR A 148 -19.41 2.88 9.80
N GLU A 149 -20.17 2.09 10.56
CA GLU A 149 -21.64 2.19 10.54
C GLU A 149 -22.10 3.61 10.88
N GLY A 150 -22.95 4.18 10.06
CA GLY A 150 -23.42 5.56 10.18
C GLY A 150 -22.55 6.62 9.47
N LEU A 151 -21.30 6.34 9.11
CA LEU A 151 -20.49 7.25 8.32
C LEU A 151 -20.78 7.04 6.83
N THR A 152 -21.23 8.09 6.16
CA THR A 152 -21.55 8.04 4.75
C THR A 152 -20.54 8.82 3.91
N ARG A 153 -20.54 8.55 2.62
CA ARG A 153 -19.77 9.29 1.62
C ARG A 153 -20.11 10.78 1.65
N ASP A 154 -21.40 11.09 1.69
CA ASP A 154 -21.92 12.46 1.66
C ASP A 154 -21.41 13.28 2.86
N VAL A 155 -21.43 12.67 4.05
CA VAL A 155 -20.83 13.27 5.26
C VAL A 155 -19.36 13.56 5.09
N LEU A 156 -18.60 12.63 4.51
CA LEU A 156 -17.16 12.85 4.25
C LEU A 156 -16.93 13.99 3.26
N GLU A 157 -17.82 14.16 2.29
CA GLU A 157 -17.73 15.25 1.31
C GLU A 157 -18.09 16.60 1.93
N GLU A 158 -19.18 16.69 2.70
CA GLU A 158 -19.60 17.91 3.39
C GLU A 158 -18.58 18.44 4.40
N LEU A 159 -17.86 17.55 5.06
CA LEU A 159 -16.85 17.93 6.04
C LEU A 159 -15.56 18.53 5.42
N TRP A 160 -15.43 18.54 4.08
CA TRP A 160 -14.36 19.27 3.39
C TRP A 160 -14.70 20.76 3.30
N SER A 161 -14.62 21.42 4.45
CA SER A 161 -15.09 22.78 4.66
C SER A 161 -14.12 23.61 5.50
N ASP A 162 -14.34 24.91 5.60
CA ASP A 162 -13.64 25.81 6.49
C ASP A 162 -14.19 25.72 7.94
N LYS A 163 -13.74 26.63 8.82
CA LYS A 163 -14.21 26.74 10.21
C LYS A 163 -15.68 27.17 10.33
N ASN A 164 -16.22 27.81 9.31
CA ASN A 164 -17.59 28.32 9.26
C ASN A 164 -18.55 27.32 8.61
N GLY A 165 -18.05 26.20 8.08
CA GLY A 165 -18.81 25.20 7.36
C GLY A 165 -18.94 25.44 5.85
N ASN A 166 -18.29 26.45 5.28
CA ASN A 166 -18.26 26.67 3.85
C ASN A 166 -17.33 25.69 3.17
N SER A 167 -17.73 25.12 2.02
CA SER A 167 -16.88 24.24 1.24
C SER A 167 -15.57 24.96 0.85
N ILE A 168 -14.46 24.27 0.90
CA ILE A 168 -13.14 24.79 0.48
C ILE A 168 -12.67 24.18 -0.84
N GLY A 169 -13.54 23.47 -1.53
CA GLY A 169 -13.29 22.90 -2.85
C GLY A 169 -14.13 21.68 -3.16
N LEU A 170 -13.82 21.00 -4.25
CA LEU A 170 -14.55 19.82 -4.69
C LEU A 170 -14.03 18.56 -3.99
N THR A 171 -14.96 17.70 -3.66
CA THR A 171 -14.69 16.37 -3.11
C THR A 171 -15.36 15.28 -3.93
N ARG A 172 -14.77 14.10 -3.89
CA ARG A 172 -15.33 12.91 -4.49
C ARG A 172 -15.03 11.71 -3.59
N GLY A 173 -16.08 11.13 -3.05
CA GLY A 173 -16.04 9.88 -2.31
C GLY A 173 -16.62 8.75 -3.15
N GLU A 174 -15.91 7.62 -3.20
CA GLU A 174 -16.37 6.40 -3.88
C GLU A 174 -16.14 5.21 -2.96
N TYR A 175 -16.98 4.19 -3.10
CA TYR A 175 -16.67 2.93 -2.43
C TYR A 175 -15.42 2.30 -3.05
N LEU A 176 -14.54 1.86 -2.20
CA LEU A 176 -13.29 1.23 -2.62
C LEU A 176 -13.59 -0.04 -3.41
N THR A 177 -13.16 -0.05 -4.66
CA THR A 177 -13.16 -1.26 -5.49
C THR A 177 -11.83 -1.98 -5.33
N VAL A 178 -11.91 -3.29 -5.20
CA VAL A 178 -10.73 -4.14 -5.03
C VAL A 178 -10.46 -4.84 -6.36
N ASP A 179 -9.53 -4.31 -7.15
CA ASP A 179 -9.12 -4.92 -8.41
C ASP A 179 -8.24 -6.15 -8.18
N HIS A 180 -8.63 -7.28 -8.76
CA HIS A 180 -7.90 -8.54 -8.60
C HIS A 180 -7.55 -8.87 -7.14
N GLY A 181 -8.43 -8.53 -6.20
CA GLY A 181 -8.21 -8.76 -4.77
C GLY A 181 -7.21 -7.80 -4.11
N SER A 182 -6.96 -6.61 -4.65
CA SER A 182 -6.02 -5.63 -4.11
C SER A 182 -6.42 -4.18 -4.34
N VAL A 183 -6.01 -3.36 -3.42
CA VAL A 183 -6.01 -1.88 -3.54
C VAL A 183 -4.67 -1.35 -4.07
N GLU A 184 -3.81 -2.21 -4.58
CA GLU A 184 -2.46 -1.86 -5.01
C GLU A 184 -2.43 -0.79 -6.10
N GLY A 185 -3.34 -0.88 -7.08
CA GLY A 185 -3.45 0.11 -8.16
C GLY A 185 -3.70 1.51 -7.63
N LEU A 186 -4.67 1.65 -6.72
CA LEU A 186 -4.99 2.92 -6.07
C LEU A 186 -3.81 3.43 -5.23
N VAL A 187 -3.17 2.57 -4.44
CA VAL A 187 -2.02 2.98 -3.61
C VAL A 187 -0.82 3.39 -4.46
N LYS A 188 -0.57 2.72 -5.59
CA LYS A 188 0.47 3.12 -6.56
C LYS A 188 0.14 4.47 -7.19
N TYR A 189 -1.14 4.71 -7.53
CA TYR A 189 -1.59 6.00 -8.04
C TYR A 189 -1.38 7.12 -7.02
N ILE A 190 -1.83 6.93 -5.78
CA ILE A 190 -1.63 7.86 -4.66
C ILE A 190 -0.14 8.18 -4.43
N ASN A 191 0.76 7.20 -4.64
CA ASN A 191 2.21 7.38 -4.45
C ASN A 191 2.96 7.84 -5.70
N LYS A 192 2.27 8.13 -6.82
CA LYS A 192 2.92 8.43 -8.10
C LYS A 192 3.80 9.69 -8.04
N ASN A 193 3.32 10.73 -7.39
CA ASN A 193 3.97 12.04 -7.35
C ASN A 193 4.59 12.33 -5.98
N LYS A 194 5.69 11.68 -5.66
CA LYS A 194 6.41 11.86 -4.40
C LYS A 194 7.29 13.11 -4.47
N ARG A 195 6.78 14.25 -4.02
CA ARG A 195 7.51 15.53 -4.01
C ARG A 195 7.71 16.16 -2.63
N CYS A 196 7.43 15.43 -1.55
CA CYS A 196 7.59 15.92 -0.18
C CYS A 196 8.31 14.91 0.72
N ALA A 197 8.76 15.38 1.88
CA ALA A 197 9.47 14.57 2.88
C ALA A 197 8.64 13.39 3.42
N ARG A 198 7.32 13.53 3.45
CA ARG A 198 6.38 12.45 3.81
C ARG A 198 5.58 12.05 2.59
N SER A 199 5.75 10.81 2.16
CA SER A 199 5.00 10.27 1.01
C SER A 199 3.53 10.01 1.33
N TRP A 200 3.17 9.78 2.59
CA TRP A 200 1.80 9.51 3.05
C TRP A 200 1.70 9.65 4.57
N ARG A 201 0.48 9.78 5.05
CA ARG A 201 0.10 9.88 6.48
C ARG A 201 -0.94 8.83 6.80
N GLN A 202 -1.09 8.50 8.08
CA GLN A 202 -2.03 7.48 8.53
C GLN A 202 -2.61 7.80 9.91
N SER A 203 -3.78 7.25 10.19
CA SER A 203 -4.35 7.20 11.53
C SER A 203 -3.53 6.29 12.45
N ARG A 204 -3.76 6.40 13.74
CA ARG A 204 -3.25 5.45 14.73
C ARG A 204 -4.04 4.14 14.66
N GLY A 205 -3.46 3.06 15.18
CA GLY A 205 -4.16 1.77 15.33
C GLY A 205 -4.27 0.94 14.06
N LEU A 206 -3.58 1.27 12.96
CA LEU A 206 -3.50 0.41 11.79
C LEU A 206 -2.73 -0.87 12.10
N GLU A 207 -3.25 -1.99 11.64
CA GLU A 207 -2.56 -3.27 11.70
C GLU A 207 -1.34 -3.28 10.77
N LYS A 208 -0.22 -3.73 11.31
CA LYS A 208 0.99 -3.90 10.50
C LYS A 208 0.97 -5.23 9.77
N PRO A 209 1.54 -5.31 8.55
CA PRO A 209 1.75 -6.58 7.88
C PRO A 209 2.50 -7.55 8.77
N LYS A 210 2.02 -8.78 8.88
CA LYS A 210 2.72 -9.84 9.61
C LYS A 210 3.88 -10.33 8.77
N THR A 211 5.07 -10.31 9.37
CA THR A 211 6.30 -10.77 8.73
C THR A 211 6.87 -11.93 9.54
N PRO A 212 6.48 -13.17 9.24
CA PRO A 212 7.02 -14.34 9.92
C PRO A 212 8.55 -14.41 9.77
N PRO A 213 9.24 -15.14 10.67
CA PRO A 213 10.67 -15.40 10.50
C PRO A 213 10.98 -15.95 9.11
N PRO A 214 12.09 -15.51 8.48
CA PRO A 214 12.45 -15.96 7.15
C PRO A 214 12.84 -17.45 7.15
N ASN A 215 12.61 -18.11 6.03
CA ASN A 215 13.04 -19.48 5.81
C ASN A 215 14.18 -19.51 4.78
N ASP A 216 15.36 -19.97 5.18
CA ASP A 216 16.57 -20.00 4.35
C ASP A 216 16.91 -21.44 3.85
N THR A 217 16.02 -22.43 4.08
CA THR A 217 16.24 -23.84 3.73
C THR A 217 15.31 -24.36 2.63
N LYS A 218 14.18 -23.69 2.39
CA LYS A 218 13.14 -24.15 1.45
C LYS A 218 13.57 -24.03 -0.02
N TRP A 219 14.39 -23.03 -0.34
CA TRP A 219 14.77 -22.68 -1.69
C TRP A 219 16.27 -22.95 -1.94
N SER A 220 16.58 -23.36 -3.16
CA SER A 220 17.94 -23.44 -3.72
C SER A 220 18.02 -22.57 -4.95
N ARG A 221 19.24 -22.31 -5.46
CA ARG A 221 19.43 -21.57 -6.71
C ARG A 221 18.61 -22.18 -7.85
N LYS A 222 18.76 -23.48 -8.08
CA LYS A 222 18.06 -24.21 -9.15
C LYS A 222 16.53 -24.03 -9.02
N LYS A 223 15.97 -24.28 -7.81
CA LYS A 223 14.51 -24.12 -7.57
C LYS A 223 14.03 -22.70 -7.80
N LEU A 224 14.83 -21.68 -7.44
CA LEU A 224 14.46 -20.29 -7.66
C LEU A 224 14.55 -19.92 -9.14
N ASP A 225 15.59 -20.37 -9.84
CA ASP A 225 15.76 -20.14 -11.26
C ASP A 225 14.61 -20.76 -12.05
N GLU A 226 14.22 -22.01 -11.76
CA GLU A 226 13.08 -22.70 -12.36
C GLU A 226 11.76 -21.97 -12.06
N ALA A 227 11.51 -21.60 -10.79
CA ALA A 227 10.29 -20.93 -10.37
C ALA A 227 10.11 -19.56 -11.02
N SER A 228 11.23 -18.85 -11.27
CA SER A 228 11.23 -17.50 -11.84
C SER A 228 11.30 -17.46 -13.37
N THR A 229 11.38 -18.61 -14.03
CA THR A 229 11.41 -18.72 -15.50
C THR A 229 10.35 -19.66 -16.03
N LEU A 230 10.37 -20.94 -15.63
CA LEU A 230 9.47 -21.96 -16.15
C LEU A 230 8.06 -21.87 -15.53
N TYR A 231 7.97 -21.49 -14.25
CA TYR A 231 6.72 -21.49 -13.50
C TYR A 231 6.23 -20.07 -13.15
N ILE A 232 6.73 -19.03 -13.85
CA ILE A 232 6.40 -17.65 -13.54
C ILE A 232 4.90 -17.37 -13.58
N ASP A 233 4.19 -17.96 -14.55
CA ASP A 233 2.75 -17.82 -14.75
C ASP A 233 1.96 -19.11 -14.38
N ASP A 234 2.63 -20.12 -13.81
CA ASP A 234 1.97 -21.36 -13.41
C ASP A 234 1.24 -21.20 -12.08
N VAL A 235 -0.05 -20.87 -12.17
CA VAL A 235 -0.93 -20.69 -11.00
C VAL A 235 -0.91 -21.93 -10.10
N ALA A 236 -1.02 -23.13 -10.69
CA ALA A 236 -1.10 -24.36 -9.93
C ALA A 236 0.21 -24.67 -9.17
N TYR A 237 1.35 -24.33 -9.77
CA TYR A 237 2.65 -24.43 -9.08
C TYR A 237 2.68 -23.59 -7.81
N TRP A 238 2.28 -22.32 -7.88
CA TRP A 238 2.33 -21.40 -6.76
C TRP A 238 1.28 -21.69 -5.69
N GLU A 239 0.07 -22.12 -6.09
CA GLU A 239 -0.99 -22.53 -5.16
C GLU A 239 -0.57 -23.78 -4.35
N ARG A 240 0.12 -24.74 -4.98
CA ARG A 240 0.70 -25.86 -4.23
C ARG A 240 1.78 -25.45 -3.24
N LYS A 241 2.56 -24.41 -3.57
CA LYS A 241 3.62 -23.87 -2.67
C LYS A 241 3.04 -23.09 -1.50
N TYR A 242 1.91 -22.42 -1.70
CA TYR A 242 1.26 -21.55 -0.73
C TYR A 242 -0.25 -21.85 -0.65
N PRO A 243 -0.62 -22.97 0.00
CA PRO A 243 -2.02 -23.38 0.11
C PRO A 243 -2.91 -22.29 0.73
N GLY A 244 -4.12 -22.13 0.22
CA GLY A 244 -5.08 -21.11 0.66
C GLY A 244 -4.89 -19.74 -0.01
N TYR A 245 -3.92 -19.62 -0.92
CA TYR A 245 -3.70 -18.42 -1.71
C TYR A 245 -3.74 -18.75 -3.20
N THR A 246 -4.26 -17.81 -3.98
CA THR A 246 -4.24 -17.83 -5.45
C THR A 246 -3.17 -16.84 -5.94
N LEU A 247 -2.45 -17.23 -7.00
CA LEU A 247 -1.46 -16.38 -7.63
C LEU A 247 -2.14 -15.15 -8.27
N ASN A 248 -1.61 -13.97 -7.98
CA ASN A 248 -1.93 -12.76 -8.73
C ASN A 248 -0.88 -12.53 -9.82
N ARG A 249 0.39 -12.41 -9.44
CA ARG A 249 1.52 -12.29 -10.37
C ARG A 249 2.85 -12.60 -9.70
N VAL A 250 3.87 -12.81 -10.53
CA VAL A 250 5.27 -12.94 -10.12
C VAL A 250 6.09 -11.84 -10.77
N GLU A 251 6.90 -11.15 -9.98
CA GLU A 251 7.84 -10.14 -10.45
C GLU A 251 9.27 -10.61 -10.21
N THR A 252 10.08 -10.72 -11.25
CA THR A 252 11.49 -11.11 -11.12
C THR A 252 12.40 -9.98 -11.57
N ARG A 253 13.40 -9.68 -10.77
CA ARG A 253 14.49 -8.75 -11.08
C ARG A 253 15.81 -9.51 -11.05
N VAL A 254 16.66 -9.25 -12.01
CA VAL A 254 18.01 -9.82 -12.07
C VAL A 254 19.00 -8.71 -11.79
N SER A 255 19.89 -8.93 -10.82
CA SER A 255 20.97 -7.98 -10.52
C SER A 255 22.06 -8.05 -11.60
N ASN A 256 22.95 -7.05 -11.65
CA ASN A 256 24.10 -7.05 -12.55
C ASN A 256 25.04 -8.27 -12.35
N ALA A 257 25.01 -8.86 -11.16
CA ALA A 257 25.76 -10.09 -10.84
C ALA A 257 24.98 -11.37 -11.18
N GLY A 258 23.87 -11.28 -11.89
CA GLY A 258 23.04 -12.43 -12.30
C GLY A 258 22.19 -13.05 -11.19
N TRP A 259 22.05 -12.39 -10.03
CA TRP A 259 21.21 -12.89 -8.93
C TRP A 259 19.75 -12.51 -9.14
N ARG A 260 18.86 -13.51 -9.01
CA ARG A 260 17.42 -13.29 -9.11
C ARG A 260 16.82 -12.90 -7.76
N HIS A 261 15.97 -11.90 -7.80
CA HIS A 261 15.08 -11.54 -6.71
C HIS A 261 13.65 -11.63 -7.24
N THR A 262 12.90 -12.59 -6.75
CA THR A 262 11.53 -12.87 -7.20
C THR A 262 10.55 -12.52 -6.10
N THR A 263 9.55 -11.73 -6.43
CA THR A 263 8.42 -11.41 -5.55
C THR A 263 7.18 -12.08 -6.11
N VAL A 264 6.57 -12.94 -5.31
CA VAL A 264 5.30 -13.61 -5.63
C VAL A 264 4.19 -12.88 -4.90
N ILE A 265 3.23 -12.36 -5.64
CA ILE A 265 2.08 -11.63 -5.11
C ILE A 265 0.87 -12.54 -5.20
N MET A 266 0.23 -12.76 -4.06
CA MET A 266 -0.87 -13.71 -3.91
C MET A 266 -2.06 -13.11 -3.17
N ARG A 267 -3.22 -13.71 -3.34
CA ARG A 267 -4.47 -13.39 -2.66
C ARG A 267 -5.02 -14.62 -1.98
N ARG A 268 -5.79 -14.46 -0.91
CA ARG A 268 -6.58 -15.58 -0.40
C ARG A 268 -7.57 -16.03 -1.45
N ALA A 269 -7.68 -17.33 -1.63
CA ALA A 269 -8.59 -17.93 -2.62
C ALA A 269 -10.05 -17.48 -2.40
N GLU A 270 -10.45 -17.30 -1.17
CA GLU A 270 -11.81 -16.87 -0.76
C GLU A 270 -12.08 -15.39 -1.01
N CYS A 271 -11.04 -14.56 -1.03
CA CYS A 271 -11.13 -13.11 -1.28
C CYS A 271 -10.96 -12.76 -2.77
N TRP A 272 -10.78 -13.77 -3.62
CA TRP A 272 -10.61 -13.57 -5.05
C TRP A 272 -11.94 -13.24 -5.72
N HIS A 273 -12.14 -11.99 -6.04
CA HIS A 273 -13.22 -11.52 -6.91
C HIS A 273 -12.67 -11.33 -8.32
N GLY A 274 -12.16 -12.42 -8.91
CA GLY A 274 -11.62 -12.41 -10.28
C GLY A 274 -12.69 -12.09 -11.33
N THR A 275 -12.24 -11.88 -12.56
CA THR A 275 -13.08 -11.62 -13.75
C THR A 275 -14.31 -12.54 -13.74
N PRO A 276 -15.54 -12.02 -14.01
CA PRO A 276 -16.74 -12.84 -14.09
C PRO A 276 -16.51 -14.02 -15.03
N GLY A 277 -16.63 -15.25 -14.53
CA GLY A 277 -16.43 -16.48 -15.30
C GLY A 277 -15.43 -17.48 -14.70
N ARG A 278 -14.52 -17.06 -13.82
CA ARG A 278 -13.60 -18.00 -13.16
C ARG A 278 -14.15 -18.42 -11.79
N LYS A 279 -14.87 -19.54 -11.77
CA LYS A 279 -15.26 -20.22 -10.52
C LYS A 279 -14.01 -20.78 -9.85
N VAL A 280 -13.54 -20.16 -8.77
CA VAL A 280 -12.57 -20.77 -7.85
C VAL A 280 -13.38 -21.72 -6.95
N THR A 281 -13.31 -23.00 -7.23
CA THR A 281 -13.87 -24.02 -6.33
C THR A 281 -12.93 -24.15 -5.13
N PRO A 282 -13.41 -23.94 -3.90
CA PRO A 282 -12.59 -24.24 -2.73
C PRO A 282 -12.23 -25.72 -2.76
N ARG A 283 -10.95 -26.05 -2.76
CA ARG A 283 -10.54 -27.43 -2.56
C ARG A 283 -10.77 -27.78 -1.10
N MET A 284 -11.80 -28.57 -0.82
CA MET A 284 -11.89 -29.28 0.45
C MET A 284 -10.63 -30.11 0.64
N ASN A 285 -9.98 -29.93 1.78
CA ASN A 285 -8.94 -30.84 2.26
C ASN A 285 -9.57 -32.22 2.42
N ARG A 286 -9.06 -33.18 1.67
CA ARG A 286 -9.18 -34.62 1.98
C ARG A 286 -7.95 -35.06 2.73
#